data_ee0efbc003eefde5e1dd40d57777b63d
#
_entry.id   ee0efbc003eefde5e1dd40d57777b63d
#
_cell.length_a   1.000
_cell.length_b   1.000
_cell.length_c   1.000
_cell.angle_alpha   90.00
_cell.angle_beta   90.00
_cell.angle_gamma   90.00
#
_symmetry.space_group_name_H-M   'P 1'
#
loop_
_entity.id
_entity.type
_entity.pdbx_description
1 polymer ?
#
loop_
_entity_poly.entity_id
_entity_poly.type
_entity_poly.pdbx_seq_one_letter_code
_entity_poly.pdbx_strand_id
1 'polypeptide(L)'
;MGQPWFRLPHICGDTTKLLETFPEMGIRGISIDSSVDIAYAKETVGDKLSIMGNVSPMEILNGTPESIEQAVIDCFRKCWDNPRGFTIAPGCDIPVTTSLENIDAYMRAA
;
A
#
# COMPACT_ATOMS: atom_id res chain seq x y z
N MET A 1 25.20 9.41 -4.90
CA MET A 1 24.96 8.16 -4.21
C MET A 1 23.65 8.24 -3.44
N GLY A 2 22.72 7.33 -3.70
CA GLY A 2 21.43 7.33 -3.04
C GLY A 2 21.50 6.84 -1.59
N GLN A 3 20.62 7.35 -0.77
CA GLN A 3 20.45 6.86 0.58
C GLN A 3 19.61 5.57 0.52
N PRO A 4 20.10 4.44 1.05
CA PRO A 4 19.37 3.17 0.92
C PRO A 4 17.95 3.21 1.47
N TRP A 5 17.73 3.93 2.57
CA TRP A 5 16.42 3.99 3.18
C TRP A 5 15.41 4.84 2.40
N PHE A 6 15.84 5.60 1.40
CA PHE A 6 14.95 6.35 0.52
C PHE A 6 14.49 5.57 -0.70
N ARG A 7 15.00 4.35 -0.86
CA ARG A 7 14.59 3.52 -1.99
C ARG A 7 13.26 2.84 -1.68
N LEU A 8 12.19 3.61 -1.81
CA LEU A 8 10.82 3.16 -1.64
C LEU A 8 10.05 3.52 -2.92
N PRO A 9 10.29 2.79 -4.00
CA PRO A 9 9.61 3.09 -5.25
C PRO A 9 8.12 2.84 -5.16
N HIS A 10 7.36 3.65 -5.88
CA HIS A 10 5.95 3.42 -6.12
C HIS A 10 5.72 3.35 -7.61
N ILE A 11 5.20 2.23 -8.07
CA ILE A 11 4.87 2.02 -9.46
C ILE A 11 3.37 1.76 -9.52
N CYS A 12 2.64 2.64 -10.21
CA CYS A 12 1.21 2.46 -10.40
C CYS A 12 0.96 1.26 -11.33
N GLY A 13 -0.15 0.57 -11.09
CA GLY A 13 -0.50 -0.58 -11.85
C GLY A 13 -0.03 -1.89 -11.23
N ASP A 14 -0.34 -2.98 -11.89
CA ASP A 14 -0.07 -4.32 -11.37
C ASP A 14 1.39 -4.71 -11.55
N THR A 15 2.15 -4.65 -10.46
CA THR A 15 3.55 -5.02 -10.45
C THR A 15 3.79 -6.43 -9.90
N THR A 16 2.75 -7.25 -9.80
CA THR A 16 2.83 -8.58 -9.20
C THR A 16 4.00 -9.40 -9.76
N LYS A 17 4.19 -9.36 -11.08
CA LYS A 17 5.24 -10.13 -11.73
C LYS A 17 6.65 -9.61 -11.46
N LEU A 18 6.77 -8.38 -10.96
CA LEU A 18 8.06 -7.75 -10.71
C LEU A 18 8.49 -7.83 -9.25
N LEU A 19 7.62 -8.30 -8.36
CA LEU A 19 7.89 -8.28 -6.92
C LEU A 19 9.20 -8.96 -6.55
N GLU A 20 9.47 -10.13 -7.11
CA GLU A 20 10.67 -10.88 -6.79
C GLU A 20 11.96 -10.22 -7.30
N THR A 21 11.83 -9.33 -8.29
CA THR A 21 12.97 -8.62 -8.88
C THR A 21 13.45 -7.49 -7.97
N PHE A 22 12.55 -6.87 -7.22
CA PHE A 22 12.89 -5.68 -6.44
C PHE A 22 13.99 -5.90 -5.40
N PRO A 23 13.97 -6.99 -4.60
CA PRO A 23 15.05 -7.22 -3.66
C PRO A 23 16.42 -7.39 -4.33
N GLU A 24 16.45 -7.98 -5.52
CA GLU A 24 17.68 -8.16 -6.29
C GLU A 24 18.27 -6.83 -6.75
N MET A 25 17.43 -5.80 -6.87
CA MET A 25 17.87 -4.44 -7.24
C MET A 25 18.34 -3.62 -6.05
N GLY A 26 18.41 -4.22 -4.86
CA GLY A 26 18.78 -3.50 -3.65
C GLY A 26 17.68 -2.64 -3.06
N ILE A 27 16.45 -2.82 -3.51
CA ILE A 27 15.29 -2.12 -2.97
C ILE A 27 14.90 -2.79 -1.65
N ARG A 28 14.64 -2.00 -0.62
CA ARG A 28 14.31 -2.50 0.73
C ARG A 28 12.88 -2.30 1.15
N GLY A 29 12.14 -1.49 0.40
CA GLY A 29 10.74 -1.25 0.65
C GLY A 29 10.05 -0.89 -0.63
N ILE A 30 8.74 -1.08 -0.66
CA ILE A 30 7.94 -0.80 -1.85
C ILE A 30 6.56 -0.28 -1.44
N SER A 31 6.09 0.72 -2.17
CA SER A 31 4.71 1.18 -2.12
C SER A 31 3.97 0.54 -3.29
N ILE A 32 2.92 -0.20 -3.02
CA ILE A 32 2.22 -0.97 -4.04
C ILE A 32 0.84 -0.42 -4.35
N ASP A 33 0.47 -0.55 -5.62
CA ASP A 33 -0.82 -0.10 -6.12
C ASP A 33 -1.95 -0.99 -5.64
N SER A 34 -3.17 -0.46 -5.65
CA SER A 34 -4.36 -1.19 -5.23
C SER A 34 -4.68 -2.38 -6.14
N SER A 35 -4.15 -2.40 -7.36
CA SER A 35 -4.31 -3.54 -8.27
C SER A 35 -3.47 -4.76 -7.87
N VAL A 36 -2.52 -4.60 -6.95
CA VAL A 36 -1.69 -5.70 -6.45
C VAL A 36 -2.35 -6.31 -5.22
N ASP A 37 -2.39 -7.64 -5.16
CA ASP A 37 -2.84 -8.33 -3.95
C ASP A 37 -1.76 -8.21 -2.88
N ILE A 38 -2.03 -7.45 -1.83
CA ILE A 38 -1.05 -7.19 -0.78
C ILE A 38 -0.70 -8.45 0.01
N ALA A 39 -1.63 -9.37 0.15
CA ALA A 39 -1.34 -10.64 0.82
C ALA A 39 -0.34 -11.46 0.02
N TYR A 40 -0.48 -11.46 -1.31
CA TYR A 40 0.48 -12.13 -2.18
C TYR A 40 1.85 -11.47 -2.12
N ALA A 41 1.89 -10.14 -2.10
CA ALA A 41 3.15 -9.42 -1.96
C ALA A 41 3.87 -9.78 -0.66
N LYS A 42 3.12 -9.87 0.44
CA LYS A 42 3.68 -10.27 1.72
C LYS A 42 4.25 -11.69 1.66
N GLU A 43 3.52 -12.63 1.07
CA GLU A 43 3.99 -14.01 0.95
C GLU A 43 5.23 -14.14 0.06
N THR A 44 5.31 -13.33 -0.98
CA THR A 44 6.37 -13.44 -1.98
C THR A 44 7.66 -12.75 -1.53
N VAL A 45 7.56 -11.52 -1.00
CA VAL A 45 8.73 -10.68 -0.70
C VAL A 45 8.67 -10.02 0.66
N GLY A 46 7.70 -10.33 1.50
CA GLY A 46 7.54 -9.67 2.78
C GLY A 46 8.70 -9.87 3.75
N ASP A 47 9.47 -10.91 3.59
CA ASP A 47 10.66 -11.18 4.39
C ASP A 47 11.89 -10.39 3.89
N LYS A 48 11.79 -9.77 2.71
CA LYS A 48 12.87 -9.02 2.08
C LYS A 48 12.58 -7.54 1.97
N LEU A 49 11.30 -7.15 1.92
CA LEU A 49 10.87 -5.77 1.71
C LEU A 49 9.89 -5.34 2.80
N SER A 50 10.00 -4.07 3.22
CA SER A 50 8.88 -3.43 3.89
C SER A 50 7.82 -3.09 2.84
N ILE A 51 6.56 -3.14 3.24
CA ILE A 51 5.44 -2.94 2.31
C ILE A 51 4.60 -1.74 2.75
N MET A 52 4.29 -0.87 1.81
CA MET A 52 3.39 0.27 2.02
C MET A 52 2.23 0.17 1.02
N GLY A 53 1.05 0.35 1.45
CA GLY A 53 -0.12 0.35 0.57
C GLY A 53 -1.31 -0.24 1.29
N ASN A 54 -2.34 -0.64 0.64
CA ASN A 54 -2.66 -0.36 -0.78
C ASN A 54 -4.17 -0.18 -0.89
N VAL A 55 -4.71 0.67 0.00
CA VAL A 55 -6.13 1.00 -0.02
C VAL A 55 -6.46 1.71 -1.34
N SER A 56 -7.54 1.28 -2.00
CA SER A 56 -7.92 1.84 -3.29
C SER A 56 -8.27 3.33 -3.18
N PRO A 57 -7.59 4.20 -3.95
CA PRO A 57 -7.97 5.62 -3.99
C PRO A 57 -9.40 5.83 -4.48
N MET A 58 -9.89 4.96 -5.36
CA MET A 58 -11.28 5.06 -5.85
C MET A 58 -12.27 4.72 -4.75
N GLU A 59 -11.93 3.83 -3.83
CA GLU A 59 -12.77 3.56 -2.66
C GLU A 59 -12.83 4.78 -1.74
N ILE A 60 -11.72 5.48 -1.57
CA ILE A 60 -11.68 6.70 -0.76
C ILE A 60 -12.51 7.81 -1.44
N LEU A 61 -12.46 7.88 -2.77
CA LEU A 61 -13.23 8.88 -3.53
C LEU A 61 -14.73 8.60 -3.49
N ASN A 62 -15.13 7.35 -3.77
CA ASN A 62 -16.52 6.99 -4.03
C ASN A 62 -17.21 6.27 -2.87
N GLY A 63 -16.45 5.82 -1.87
CA GLY A 63 -17.02 5.04 -0.78
C GLY A 63 -17.69 5.90 0.28
N THR A 64 -18.23 5.23 1.29
CA THR A 64 -18.77 5.86 2.50
C THR A 64 -17.70 5.79 3.60
N PRO A 65 -17.83 6.60 4.67
CA PRO A 65 -16.92 6.47 5.80
C PRO A 65 -16.79 5.03 6.33
N GLU A 66 -17.89 4.30 6.39
CA GLU A 66 -17.89 2.92 6.85
C GLU A 66 -17.15 1.99 5.89
N SER A 67 -17.36 2.14 4.58
CA SER A 67 -16.68 1.29 3.61
C SER A 67 -15.19 1.58 3.55
N ILE A 68 -14.80 2.83 3.73
CA ILE A 68 -13.39 3.24 3.77
C ILE A 68 -12.71 2.63 5.00
N GLU A 69 -13.35 2.72 6.16
CA GLU A 69 -12.85 2.13 7.39
C GLU A 69 -12.65 0.63 7.21
N GLN A 70 -13.61 -0.06 6.61
CA GLN A 70 -13.51 -1.49 6.37
C GLN A 70 -12.37 -1.81 5.41
N ALA A 71 -12.16 -1.00 4.37
CA ALA A 71 -11.06 -1.20 3.43
C ALA A 71 -9.70 -1.07 4.12
N VAL A 72 -9.55 -0.10 5.01
CA VAL A 72 -8.32 0.07 5.79
C VAL A 72 -8.09 -1.13 6.71
N ILE A 73 -9.13 -1.57 7.40
CA ILE A 73 -9.04 -2.73 8.31
C ILE A 73 -8.65 -3.99 7.53
N ASP A 74 -9.28 -4.22 6.40
CA ASP A 74 -8.98 -5.41 5.58
C ASP A 74 -7.55 -5.39 5.08
N CYS A 75 -7.07 -4.24 4.61
CA CYS A 75 -5.70 -4.09 4.16
C CYS A 75 -4.72 -4.35 5.31
N PHE A 76 -4.98 -3.78 6.46
CA PHE A 76 -4.16 -3.97 7.65
C PHE A 76 -4.09 -5.43 8.06
N ARG A 77 -5.23 -6.13 8.09
CA ARG A 77 -5.27 -7.54 8.45
C ARG A 77 -4.46 -8.43 7.54
N LYS A 78 -4.36 -8.07 6.27
CA LYS A 78 -3.61 -8.86 5.29
C LYS A 78 -2.12 -8.74 5.44
N CYS A 79 -1.62 -7.65 6.00
CA CYS A 79 -0.19 -7.36 5.93
C CYS A 79 0.44 -6.83 7.24
N TRP A 80 -0.33 -6.65 8.31
CA TRP A 80 0.16 -6.03 9.54
C TRP A 80 1.40 -6.73 10.12
N ASP A 81 1.48 -8.05 9.93
CA ASP A 81 2.56 -8.87 10.47
C ASP A 81 3.69 -9.11 9.47
N ASN A 82 3.79 -8.27 8.43
CA ASN A 82 4.87 -8.39 7.46
C ASN A 82 6.24 -8.33 8.15
N PRO A 83 7.12 -9.33 7.95
CA PRO A 83 8.40 -9.41 8.68
C PRO A 83 9.27 -8.16 8.58
N ARG A 84 9.26 -7.47 7.45
CA ARG A 84 10.05 -6.25 7.23
C ARG A 84 9.28 -4.96 7.51
N GLY A 85 8.08 -5.07 8.05
CA GLY A 85 7.25 -3.93 8.39
C GLY A 85 6.20 -3.61 7.36
N PHE A 86 5.16 -2.94 7.82
CA PHE A 86 4.03 -2.54 6.98
C PHE A 86 3.58 -1.14 7.36
N THR A 87 3.30 -0.32 6.34
CA THR A 87 2.70 1.00 6.52
C THR A 87 1.42 1.06 5.71
N ILE A 88 0.31 1.42 6.35
CA ILE A 88 -0.95 1.61 5.65
C ILE A 88 -0.89 2.89 4.82
N ALA A 89 -1.31 2.81 3.57
CA ALA A 89 -1.32 3.94 2.66
C ALA A 89 -2.30 3.71 1.52
N PRO A 90 -2.75 4.76 0.83
CA PRO A 90 -3.46 4.57 -0.43
C PRO A 90 -2.55 3.90 -1.45
N GLY A 91 -3.15 3.13 -2.36
CA GLY A 91 -2.38 2.43 -3.39
C GLY A 91 -1.84 3.33 -4.49
N CYS A 92 -2.32 4.56 -4.57
CA CYS A 92 -1.86 5.58 -5.52
C CYS A 92 -2.33 6.93 -5.01
N ASP A 93 -2.12 8.00 -5.79
CA ASP A 93 -2.54 9.34 -5.38
C ASP A 93 -4.05 9.42 -5.19
N ILE A 94 -4.46 10.09 -4.12
CA ILE A 94 -5.88 10.33 -3.85
C ILE A 94 -6.36 11.43 -4.79
N PRO A 95 -7.50 11.21 -5.52
CA PRO A 95 -8.03 12.24 -6.40
C PRO A 95 -8.34 13.55 -5.64
N VAL A 96 -8.04 14.68 -6.27
CA VAL A 96 -8.25 15.99 -5.63
C VAL A 96 -9.70 16.31 -5.34
N THR A 97 -10.63 15.61 -6.01
CA THR A 97 -12.07 15.75 -5.78
C THR A 97 -12.60 14.95 -4.61
N THR A 98 -11.74 14.20 -3.92
CA THR A 98 -12.14 13.39 -2.77
C THR A 98 -12.65 14.31 -1.64
N SER A 99 -13.79 13.97 -1.05
CA SER A 99 -14.37 14.78 0.02
C SER A 99 -13.51 14.75 1.27
N LEU A 100 -13.55 15.85 2.04
CA LEU A 100 -12.84 15.91 3.31
C LEU A 100 -13.37 14.88 4.30
N GLU A 101 -14.67 14.57 4.25
CA GLU A 101 -15.27 13.55 5.09
C GLU A 101 -14.63 12.18 4.83
N ASN A 102 -14.44 11.81 3.58
CA ASN A 102 -13.82 10.54 3.23
C ASN A 102 -12.34 10.50 3.58
N ILE A 103 -11.61 11.59 3.35
CA ILE A 103 -10.21 11.67 3.76
C ILE A 103 -10.09 11.52 5.28
N ASP A 104 -10.96 12.19 6.03
CA ASP A 104 -10.96 12.10 7.49
C ASP A 104 -11.26 10.68 7.95
N ALA A 105 -12.22 10.00 7.33
CA ALA A 105 -12.53 8.61 7.63
C ALA A 105 -11.33 7.70 7.41
N TYR A 106 -10.60 7.89 6.32
CA TYR A 106 -9.39 7.14 6.03
C TYR A 106 -8.32 7.38 7.10
N MET A 107 -8.09 8.64 7.44
CA MET A 107 -7.05 9.02 8.41
C MET A 107 -7.36 8.49 9.80
N ARG A 108 -8.63 8.46 10.19
CA ARG A 108 -9.03 7.91 11.49
C ARG A 108 -8.89 6.40 11.56
N ALA A 109 -9.16 5.71 10.47
CA ALA A 109 -9.07 4.25 10.41
C ALA A 109 -7.61 3.79 10.34
N ALA A 110 -6.77 4.59 9.70
CA ALA A 110 -5.35 4.25 9.56
C ALA A 110 -4.51 4.55 10.86
#